data_8bd767682e1faaf107cd1aa333bfae31
#
_entry.id   8bd767682e1faaf107cd1aa333bfae31
#
_cell.length_a   1.000
_cell.length_b   1.000
_cell.length_c   1.000
_cell.angle_alpha   90.00
_cell.angle_beta   90.00
_cell.angle_gamma   90.00
#
_symmetry.space_group_name_H-M   'P 1'
#
loop_
_entity.id
_entity.type
_entity.pdbx_description
1 polymer ?
#
loop_
_entity_poly.entity_id
_entity_poly.type
_entity_poly.pdbx_seq_one_letter_code
_entity_poly.pdbx_strand_id
1 'polypeptide(L)'
;MSEETQDERWERLGGEISSFDFDKLVQNKRSNRPDLHALLLLESIFPGRDGDIIGHAEHDQIWLDFDEDDSEKLTDEQIVELSACGVFYDEDSLSMFR
;
A
#
# COMPACT_ATOMS: atom_id res chain seq x y z
N MET A 1 9.86 -24.30 9.68
CA MET A 1 9.73 -22.86 9.85
C MET A 1 8.64 -22.36 8.91
N SER A 2 7.59 -21.79 9.46
CA SER A 2 6.48 -21.32 8.66
C SER A 2 6.81 -19.94 8.10
N GLU A 3 6.49 -19.73 6.83
CA GLU A 3 6.66 -18.42 6.21
C GLU A 3 5.47 -17.54 6.55
N GLU A 4 5.76 -16.29 6.83
CA GLU A 4 4.72 -15.31 7.08
C GLU A 4 3.96 -15.03 5.79
N THR A 5 2.64 -15.05 5.82
CA THR A 5 1.83 -14.66 4.66
C THR A 5 1.86 -13.14 4.51
N GLN A 6 1.45 -12.63 3.34
CA GLN A 6 1.38 -11.19 3.14
C GLN A 6 0.31 -10.56 4.04
N ASP A 7 -0.81 -11.25 4.27
CA ASP A 7 -1.81 -10.80 5.24
C ASP A 7 -1.20 -10.60 6.63
N GLU A 8 -0.42 -11.58 7.08
CA GLU A 8 0.23 -11.51 8.39
C GLU A 8 1.29 -10.41 8.44
N ARG A 9 2.04 -10.27 7.34
CA ARG A 9 3.10 -9.26 7.26
C ARG A 9 2.53 -7.85 7.33
N TRP A 10 1.48 -7.57 6.56
CA TRP A 10 0.83 -6.26 6.59
C TRP A 10 0.18 -5.97 7.93
N GLU A 11 -0.41 -6.98 8.56
CA GLU A 11 -0.98 -6.83 9.90
C GLU A 11 0.10 -6.53 10.94
N ARG A 12 1.22 -7.23 10.87
CA ARG A 12 2.33 -7.03 11.80
C ARG A 12 2.96 -5.64 11.65
N LEU A 13 3.15 -5.20 10.42
CA LEU A 13 3.85 -3.93 10.14
C LEU A 13 2.92 -2.73 10.16
N GLY A 14 1.68 -2.89 9.75
CA GLY A 14 0.78 -1.78 9.52
C GLY A 14 -0.55 -1.83 10.26
N GLY A 15 -0.83 -2.88 11.03
CA GLY A 15 -2.14 -3.05 11.65
C GLY A 15 -2.54 -1.95 12.63
N GLU A 16 -1.57 -1.31 13.25
CA GLU A 16 -1.83 -0.21 14.20
C GLU A 16 -1.57 1.16 13.58
N ILE A 17 -1.15 1.19 12.32
CA ILE A 17 -0.84 2.43 11.61
C ILE A 17 -2.10 2.87 10.84
N SER A 18 -2.36 4.16 10.85
CA SER A 18 -3.50 4.74 10.13
C SER A 18 -3.05 5.97 9.34
N SER A 19 -3.95 6.53 8.55
CA SER A 19 -3.67 7.74 7.79
C SER A 19 -3.38 8.95 8.68
N PHE A 20 -3.70 8.88 9.97
CA PHE A 20 -3.32 9.92 10.92
C PHE A 20 -1.82 9.95 11.18
N ASP A 21 -1.12 8.85 10.86
CA ASP A 21 0.33 8.76 11.05
C ASP A 21 1.12 9.24 9.84
N PHE A 22 0.43 9.67 8.78
CA PHE A 22 1.07 10.08 7.54
C PHE A 22 2.13 11.16 7.76
N ASP A 23 1.81 12.21 8.52
CA ASP A 23 2.75 13.30 8.77
C ASP A 23 3.94 12.89 9.62
N LYS A 24 3.76 11.88 10.46
CA LYS A 24 4.83 11.41 11.35
C LYS A 24 5.77 10.44 10.65
N LEU A 25 5.23 9.54 9.84
CA LEU A 25 5.98 8.42 9.30
C LEU A 25 6.52 8.65 7.89
N VAL A 26 5.93 9.59 7.15
CA VAL A 26 6.36 9.88 5.78
C VAL A 26 7.24 11.12 5.78
N GLN A 27 8.52 10.93 5.46
CA GLN A 27 9.52 11.98 5.51
C GLN A 27 9.58 12.79 4.21
N ASN A 28 9.66 12.11 3.08
CA ASN A 28 9.82 12.74 1.78
C ASN A 28 8.52 12.66 1.00
N LYS A 29 7.59 13.52 1.36
CA LYS A 29 6.26 13.50 0.77
C LYS A 29 6.28 13.89 -0.70
N ARG A 30 5.75 13.01 -1.55
CA ARG A 30 5.54 13.28 -2.97
C ARG A 30 4.28 14.11 -3.19
N SER A 31 3.39 14.10 -2.20
CA SER A 31 2.17 14.87 -2.17
C SER A 31 1.74 15.03 -0.72
N ASN A 32 1.02 16.08 -0.41
CA ASN A 32 0.40 16.24 0.92
C ASN A 32 -0.88 15.41 1.06
N ARG A 33 -1.30 14.76 -0.02
CA ARG A 33 -2.45 13.86 -0.02
C ARG A 33 -1.95 12.42 0.14
N PRO A 34 -2.34 11.73 1.22
CA PRO A 34 -1.82 10.38 1.47
C PRO A 34 -2.11 9.40 0.34
N ASP A 35 -3.31 9.43 -0.23
CA ASP A 35 -3.67 8.54 -1.33
C ASP A 35 -2.80 8.78 -2.56
N LEU A 36 -2.58 10.04 -2.93
CA LEU A 36 -1.75 10.37 -4.08
C LEU A 36 -0.29 10.01 -3.81
N HIS A 37 0.20 10.28 -2.60
CA HIS A 37 1.56 9.88 -2.22
C HIS A 37 1.75 8.37 -2.40
N ALA A 38 0.78 7.58 -1.94
CA ALA A 38 0.86 6.11 -2.06
C ALA A 38 0.93 5.68 -3.52
N LEU A 39 0.10 6.25 -4.38
CA LEU A 39 0.10 5.89 -5.81
C LEU A 39 1.41 6.29 -6.48
N LEU A 40 1.93 7.47 -6.16
CA LEU A 40 3.22 7.93 -6.71
C LEU A 40 4.38 7.06 -6.21
N LEU A 41 4.33 6.66 -4.94
CA LEU A 41 5.35 5.77 -4.37
C LEU A 41 5.34 4.42 -5.08
N LEU A 42 4.16 3.83 -5.26
CA LEU A 42 4.03 2.55 -5.96
C LEU A 42 4.52 2.65 -7.39
N GLU A 43 4.21 3.74 -8.08
CA GLU A 43 4.72 3.96 -9.44
C GLU A 43 6.24 4.01 -9.46
N SER A 44 6.86 4.62 -8.45
CA SER A 44 8.32 4.70 -8.39
C SER A 44 8.98 3.36 -8.06
N ILE A 45 8.28 2.51 -7.31
CA ILE A 45 8.79 1.16 -6.96
C ILE A 45 8.62 0.21 -8.14
N PHE A 46 7.50 0.31 -8.87
CA PHE A 46 7.16 -0.56 -9.99
C PHE A 46 6.94 0.26 -11.26
N PRO A 47 7.99 0.88 -11.81
CA PRO A 47 7.82 1.77 -12.97
C PRO A 47 7.54 1.01 -14.25
N GLY A 48 6.96 1.71 -15.22
CA GLY A 48 6.79 1.19 -16.58
C GLY A 48 5.63 0.23 -16.77
N ARG A 49 4.69 0.19 -15.83
CA ARG A 49 3.49 -0.63 -16.00
C ARG A 49 2.43 0.14 -16.78
N ASP A 50 1.77 -0.58 -17.68
CA ASP A 50 0.68 -0.01 -18.48
C ASP A 50 -0.66 -0.32 -17.82
N GLY A 51 -1.69 0.43 -18.22
CA GLY A 51 -3.04 0.21 -17.77
C GLY A 51 -3.41 1.03 -16.56
N ASP A 52 -4.54 0.72 -15.98
CA ASP A 52 -5.08 1.46 -14.84
C ASP A 52 -4.48 0.93 -13.54
N ILE A 53 -4.06 1.84 -12.68
CA ILE A 53 -3.53 1.47 -11.36
C ILE A 53 -4.64 0.94 -10.45
N ILE A 54 -5.89 1.38 -10.67
CA ILE A 54 -7.06 0.85 -9.95
C ILE A 54 -7.62 -0.30 -10.75
N GLY A 55 -7.46 -1.52 -10.22
CA GLY A 55 -7.93 -2.71 -10.92
C GLY A 55 -9.41 -3.00 -10.71
N HIS A 56 -9.95 -2.61 -9.56
CA HIS A 56 -11.34 -2.84 -9.23
C HIS A 56 -11.79 -1.81 -8.19
N ALA A 57 -13.05 -1.41 -8.24
CA ALA A 57 -13.59 -0.44 -7.29
C ALA A 57 -14.97 -0.89 -6.81
N GLU A 58 -15.15 -0.89 -5.51
CA GLU A 58 -16.43 -1.10 -4.87
C GLU A 58 -16.90 0.22 -4.25
N HIS A 59 -18.02 0.17 -3.54
CA HIS A 59 -18.66 1.37 -2.98
C HIS A 59 -17.71 2.17 -2.07
N ASP A 60 -16.96 1.50 -1.22
CA ASP A 60 -16.12 2.13 -0.22
C ASP A 60 -14.65 1.66 -0.25
N GLN A 61 -14.29 0.86 -1.24
CA GLN A 61 -12.95 0.30 -1.34
C GLN A 61 -12.50 0.21 -2.79
N ILE A 62 -11.22 0.48 -3.02
CA ILE A 62 -10.60 0.25 -4.33
C ILE A 62 -9.48 -0.77 -4.16
N TRP A 63 -9.32 -1.63 -5.17
CA TRP A 63 -8.22 -2.58 -5.25
C TRP A 63 -7.26 -2.09 -6.32
N LEU A 64 -5.98 -2.02 -5.95
CA LEU A 64 -4.94 -1.55 -6.85
C LEU A 64 -4.37 -2.70 -7.66
N ASP A 65 -3.73 -2.38 -8.77
CA ASP A 65 -3.13 -3.37 -9.66
C ASP A 65 -1.75 -3.84 -9.17
N PHE A 66 -1.72 -4.32 -7.92
CA PHE A 66 -0.52 -4.85 -7.27
C PHE A 66 -0.94 -6.08 -6.46
N ASP A 67 -0.41 -7.23 -6.85
CA ASP A 67 -0.79 -8.51 -6.27
C ASP A 67 0.14 -8.98 -5.16
N GLU A 68 -0.01 -10.24 -4.75
CA GLU A 68 0.82 -10.83 -3.71
C GLU A 68 2.31 -10.80 -4.06
N ASP A 69 2.66 -11.09 -5.32
CA ASP A 69 4.05 -11.08 -5.76
C ASP A 69 4.64 -9.68 -5.65
N ASP A 70 3.86 -8.66 -5.98
CA ASP A 70 4.31 -7.27 -5.84
C ASP A 70 4.51 -6.92 -4.37
N SER A 71 3.59 -7.36 -3.52
CA SER A 71 3.71 -7.13 -2.07
C SER A 71 4.98 -7.76 -1.52
N GLU A 72 5.36 -8.93 -1.99
CA GLU A 72 6.58 -9.61 -1.55
C GLU A 72 7.85 -8.80 -1.86
N LYS A 73 7.81 -7.98 -2.90
CA LYS A 73 8.95 -7.15 -3.31
C LYS A 73 9.08 -5.87 -2.51
N LEU A 74 8.09 -5.52 -1.71
CA LEU A 74 8.13 -4.32 -0.88
C LEU A 74 9.02 -4.55 0.34
N THR A 75 9.77 -3.52 0.74
CA THR A 75 10.51 -3.56 2.00
C THR A 75 9.54 -3.31 3.15
N ASP A 76 9.99 -3.64 4.37
CA ASP A 76 9.17 -3.39 5.56
C ASP A 76 8.89 -1.90 5.72
N GLU A 77 9.88 -1.05 5.46
CA GLU A 77 9.71 0.41 5.53
C GLU A 77 8.67 0.90 4.52
N GLN A 78 8.67 0.33 3.32
CA GLN A 78 7.69 0.69 2.29
C GLN A 78 6.28 0.30 2.73
N ILE A 79 6.11 -0.86 3.34
CA ILE A 79 4.81 -1.30 3.86
C ILE A 79 4.32 -0.35 4.96
N VAL A 80 5.21 0.03 5.87
CA VAL A 80 4.87 0.99 6.93
C VAL A 80 4.43 2.32 6.33
N GLU A 81 5.19 2.82 5.35
CA GLU A 81 4.86 4.08 4.68
C GLU A 81 3.51 4.00 3.96
N LEU A 82 3.27 2.91 3.22
CA LEU A 82 2.00 2.72 2.53
C LEU A 82 0.83 2.58 3.51
N SER A 83 1.05 1.89 4.63
CA SER A 83 0.03 1.77 5.67
C SER A 83 -0.34 3.14 6.24
N ALA A 84 0.64 4.02 6.42
CA ALA A 84 0.39 5.40 6.87
C ALA A 84 -0.38 6.21 5.82
N CYS A 85 -0.42 5.75 4.58
CA CYS A 85 -1.21 6.38 3.52
C CYS A 85 -2.62 5.79 3.40
N GLY A 86 -2.94 4.79 4.21
CA GLY A 86 -4.23 4.13 4.15
C GLY A 86 -4.27 2.92 3.25
N VAL A 87 -3.11 2.45 2.77
CA VAL A 87 -3.05 1.24 1.96
C VAL A 87 -3.04 0.02 2.88
N PHE A 88 -3.72 -1.03 2.48
CA PHE A 88 -3.74 -2.30 3.21
C PHE A 88 -3.78 -3.45 2.21
N TYR A 89 -3.59 -4.67 2.70
CA TYR A 89 -3.59 -5.87 1.87
C TYR A 89 -4.90 -6.61 2.07
N ASP A 90 -5.61 -6.86 0.98
CA ASP A 90 -6.90 -7.54 1.02
C ASP A 90 -7.13 -8.33 -0.28
N GLU A 91 -7.60 -9.56 -0.14
CA GLU A 91 -7.90 -10.44 -1.27
C GLU A 91 -6.75 -10.54 -2.28
N ASP A 92 -5.54 -10.73 -1.75
CA ASP A 92 -4.30 -10.89 -2.52
C ASP A 92 -3.92 -9.66 -3.35
N SER A 93 -4.39 -8.48 -2.96
CA SER A 93 -4.08 -7.22 -3.63
C SER A 93 -3.89 -6.10 -2.64
N LEU A 94 -3.15 -5.07 -3.06
CA LEU A 94 -3.09 -3.83 -2.29
C LEU A 94 -4.40 -3.07 -2.49
N SER A 95 -4.89 -2.48 -1.44
CA SER A 95 -6.21 -1.83 -1.45
C SER A 95 -6.18 -0.53 -0.65
N MET A 96 -7.19 0.30 -0.86
CA MET A 96 -7.40 1.54 -0.12
C MET A 96 -8.90 1.75 0.07
N PHE A 97 -9.29 2.34 1.19
CA PHE A 97 -10.66 2.83 1.35
C PHE A 97 -10.82 4.16 0.60
N ARG A 98 -11.99 4.34 0.03
CA ARG A 98 -12.32 5.59 -0.69
C ARG A 98 -13.36 6.38 0.08
#